data_afe7fdd49a1479f0d585d0bd318bf579
#
_entry.id   afe7fdd49a1479f0d585d0bd318bf579
#
_cell.length_a   1.000
_cell.length_b   1.000
_cell.length_c   1.000
_cell.angle_alpha   90.00
_cell.angle_beta   90.00
_cell.angle_gamma   90.00
#
_symmetry.space_group_name_H-M   'P 1'
#
loop_
_entity.id
_entity.type
_entity.pdbx_description
1 polymer ?
#
loop_
_entity_poly.entity_id
_entity_poly.type
_entity_poly.pdbx_seq_one_letter_code
_entity_poly.pdbx_strand_id
1 'polypeptide(L)'
;MNKVISLFLLLPLLAMGQHVLSLKERAVVIDQIQKDRLDNLLPQLMDDNGIDLWVLITREYNEDPVVKTLLPPTWLNARRQTILVFSKNKNAEGITSAAITRYPFGKLIPSIWDKEKQPSQWQALADYIISKDPKNIGINTSKSFALADGLVKTDYDALMHVLPEAYKSKVVSAEQLAIGWIESRTEREMELYEDLVAITHQIIAEAFSSKVITPGETTTDDVVWWLREKVLSLGLDTWFHPTVDVQRANDSDLYAFDSKSKFDIIQPGDLVHCDFGISYLSLNTDCQELAYVLKPGEKQAPDFLVDALAKGNRVQDIFTNNFKTGVSGNVILKKSLEQGRAEGLRPQIYTHPLGTFGHSAGTTLGMWDSQ
;
A
#
# COMPACT_ATOMS: atom_id res chain seq x y z
N MET A 1 -56.00 33.74 20.08
CA MET A 1 -54.53 33.87 20.24
C MET A 1 -53.96 32.47 20.43
N ASN A 2 -53.61 31.79 19.34
CA ASN A 2 -53.04 30.44 19.39
C ASN A 2 -51.52 30.59 19.38
N LYS A 3 -50.87 30.17 20.48
CA LYS A 3 -49.41 30.05 20.55
C LYS A 3 -48.99 28.74 19.90
N VAL A 4 -48.34 28.83 18.74
CA VAL A 4 -47.64 27.75 18.11
C VAL A 4 -46.31 27.55 18.85
N ILE A 5 -46.17 26.45 19.56
CA ILE A 5 -44.92 26.02 20.17
C ILE A 5 -44.16 25.24 19.09
N SER A 6 -43.13 25.87 18.50
CA SER A 6 -42.18 25.18 17.61
C SER A 6 -41.27 24.29 18.47
N LEU A 7 -41.51 22.99 18.41
CA LEU A 7 -40.63 21.98 19.00
C LEU A 7 -39.42 21.78 18.04
N PHE A 8 -38.28 22.39 18.38
CA PHE A 8 -37.02 22.08 17.74
C PHE A 8 -36.60 20.68 18.18
N LEU A 9 -36.82 19.68 17.32
CA LEU A 9 -36.17 18.37 17.43
C LEU A 9 -34.68 18.58 17.18
N LEU A 10 -33.89 18.63 18.26
CA LEU A 10 -32.46 18.37 18.23
C LEU A 10 -32.27 16.89 17.86
N LEU A 11 -32.13 16.61 16.57
CA LEU A 11 -31.54 15.35 16.12
C LEU A 11 -30.13 15.32 16.71
N PRO A 12 -29.77 14.28 17.48
CA PRO A 12 -28.37 14.10 17.82
C PRO A 12 -27.61 13.92 16.50
N LEU A 13 -26.63 14.78 16.23
CA LEU A 13 -25.57 14.46 15.29
C LEU A 13 -24.94 13.17 15.83
N LEU A 14 -25.38 12.03 15.31
CA LEU A 14 -24.62 10.81 15.39
C LEU A 14 -23.28 11.15 14.74
N ALA A 15 -22.26 11.33 15.56
CA ALA A 15 -20.89 11.26 15.11
C ALA A 15 -20.76 9.85 14.46
N MET A 16 -20.85 9.81 13.14
CA MET A 16 -20.52 8.63 12.36
C MET A 16 -19.00 8.49 12.47
N GLY A 17 -18.52 8.00 13.63
CA GLY A 17 -17.19 7.44 13.73
C GLY A 17 -17.12 6.33 12.69
N GLN A 18 -16.22 6.41 11.75
CA GLN A 18 -16.02 5.34 10.78
C GLN A 18 -15.74 4.07 11.58
N HIS A 19 -16.60 3.07 11.37
CA HIS A 19 -16.55 1.84 12.15
C HIS A 19 -15.50 0.92 11.53
N VAL A 20 -14.39 0.73 12.24
CA VAL A 20 -13.40 -0.28 11.86
C VAL A 20 -14.03 -1.66 11.98
N LEU A 21 -14.07 -2.40 10.88
CA LEU A 21 -14.65 -3.74 10.80
C LEU A 21 -13.97 -4.71 11.77
N SER A 22 -14.73 -5.66 12.33
CA SER A 22 -14.17 -6.78 13.07
C SER A 22 -13.27 -7.65 12.18
N LEU A 23 -12.34 -8.43 12.77
CA LEU A 23 -11.46 -9.32 12.01
C LEU A 23 -12.23 -10.31 11.11
N LYS A 24 -13.40 -10.77 11.55
CA LYS A 24 -14.26 -11.67 10.77
C LYS A 24 -14.86 -10.99 9.54
N GLU A 25 -15.30 -9.75 9.69
CA GLU A 25 -15.82 -8.94 8.56
C GLU A 25 -14.71 -8.57 7.59
N ARG A 26 -13.53 -8.18 8.10
CA ARG A 26 -12.33 -7.92 7.27
C ARG A 26 -11.98 -9.14 6.42
N ALA A 27 -12.05 -10.34 6.98
CA ALA A 27 -11.77 -11.57 6.25
C ALA A 27 -12.69 -11.75 5.04
N VAL A 28 -13.95 -11.35 5.14
CA VAL A 28 -14.88 -11.39 4.01
C VAL A 28 -14.50 -10.38 2.93
N VAL A 29 -14.16 -9.15 3.33
CA VAL A 29 -13.75 -8.10 2.40
C VAL A 29 -12.46 -8.47 1.68
N ILE A 30 -11.45 -8.98 2.40
CA ILE A 30 -10.18 -9.42 1.82
C ILE A 30 -10.39 -10.57 0.81
N ASP A 31 -11.20 -11.59 1.14
CA ASP A 31 -11.54 -12.65 0.19
C ASP A 31 -12.19 -12.08 -1.10
N GLN A 32 -13.06 -11.06 -0.98
CA GLN A 32 -13.69 -10.40 -2.13
C GLN A 32 -12.71 -9.61 -2.99
N ILE A 33 -11.80 -8.85 -2.36
CA ILE A 33 -10.73 -8.13 -3.06
C ILE A 33 -9.83 -9.11 -3.81
N GLN A 34 -9.36 -10.17 -3.14
CA GLN A 34 -8.51 -11.17 -3.78
C GLN A 34 -9.21 -11.85 -4.95
N LYS A 35 -10.51 -12.16 -4.80
CA LYS A 35 -11.31 -12.73 -5.90
C LYS A 35 -11.39 -11.77 -7.08
N ASP A 36 -11.70 -10.50 -6.86
CA ASP A 36 -11.78 -9.47 -7.89
C ASP A 36 -10.45 -9.33 -8.65
N ARG A 37 -9.34 -9.28 -7.92
CA ARG A 37 -8.00 -9.20 -8.49
C ARG A 37 -7.64 -10.44 -9.33
N LEU A 38 -8.02 -11.64 -8.87
CA LEU A 38 -7.77 -12.89 -9.60
C LEU A 38 -8.63 -13.01 -10.85
N ASP A 39 -9.89 -12.56 -10.79
CA ASP A 39 -10.83 -12.70 -11.89
C ASP A 39 -10.66 -11.62 -12.98
N ASN A 40 -10.33 -10.37 -12.57
CA ASN A 40 -10.36 -9.22 -13.46
C ASN A 40 -8.97 -8.62 -13.75
N LEU A 41 -8.10 -8.51 -12.75
CA LEU A 41 -6.80 -7.88 -12.92
C LEU A 41 -5.75 -8.86 -13.46
N LEU A 42 -5.63 -10.06 -12.87
CA LEU A 42 -4.57 -11.00 -13.23
C LEU A 42 -4.62 -11.46 -14.69
N PRO A 43 -5.78 -11.76 -15.29
CA PRO A 43 -5.86 -12.14 -16.71
C PRO A 43 -5.26 -11.07 -17.61
N GLN A 44 -5.62 -9.80 -17.40
CA GLN A 44 -5.10 -8.68 -18.16
C GLN A 44 -3.58 -8.54 -18.00
N LEU A 45 -3.07 -8.58 -16.77
CA LEU A 45 -1.63 -8.49 -16.51
C LEU A 45 -0.84 -9.63 -17.14
N MET A 46 -1.38 -10.86 -17.14
CA MET A 46 -0.76 -12.00 -17.82
C MET A 46 -0.74 -11.81 -19.34
N ASP A 47 -1.79 -11.21 -19.91
CA ASP A 47 -1.86 -10.91 -21.34
C ASP A 47 -0.86 -9.82 -21.73
N ASP A 48 -0.86 -8.70 -21.02
CA ASP A 48 0.01 -7.55 -21.27
C ASP A 48 1.51 -7.93 -21.20
N ASN A 49 1.86 -8.90 -20.35
CA ASN A 49 3.23 -9.35 -20.14
C ASN A 49 3.59 -10.62 -20.93
N GLY A 50 2.67 -11.18 -21.70
CA GLY A 50 2.90 -12.38 -22.51
C GLY A 50 3.23 -13.62 -21.70
N ILE A 51 2.75 -13.73 -20.45
CA ILE A 51 2.94 -14.88 -19.57
C ILE A 51 1.77 -15.84 -19.70
N ASP A 52 2.01 -17.06 -20.14
CA ASP A 52 0.97 -18.08 -20.27
C ASP A 52 0.73 -18.85 -18.97
N LEU A 53 1.79 -18.99 -18.17
CA LEU A 53 1.74 -19.69 -16.89
C LEU A 53 2.67 -18.98 -15.90
N TRP A 54 2.12 -18.51 -14.76
CA TRP A 54 2.85 -17.86 -13.67
C TRP A 54 3.00 -18.83 -12.52
N VAL A 55 4.24 -19.05 -12.07
CA VAL A 55 4.59 -19.95 -10.97
C VAL A 55 5.11 -19.13 -9.80
N LEU A 56 4.43 -19.21 -8.68
CA LEU A 56 4.86 -18.65 -7.42
C LEU A 56 5.27 -19.76 -6.46
N ILE A 57 6.50 -19.73 -5.99
CA ILE A 57 7.04 -20.73 -5.07
C ILE A 57 7.52 -20.01 -3.82
N THR A 58 7.05 -20.47 -2.67
CA THR A 58 7.34 -19.82 -1.40
C THR A 58 7.49 -20.82 -0.26
N ARG A 59 8.15 -20.41 0.81
CA ARG A 59 8.32 -21.19 2.05
C ARG A 59 7.72 -20.43 3.22
N GLU A 60 7.23 -21.19 4.20
CA GLU A 60 6.77 -20.65 5.49
C GLU A 60 7.87 -19.80 6.13
N TYR A 61 7.54 -18.58 6.52
CA TYR A 61 8.44 -17.54 7.09
C TYR A 61 9.49 -16.95 6.13
N ASN A 62 9.46 -17.35 4.87
CA ASN A 62 10.26 -16.75 3.81
C ASN A 62 9.40 -16.65 2.56
N GLU A 63 8.31 -15.92 2.70
CA GLU A 63 7.29 -15.77 1.67
C GLU A 63 7.77 -14.85 0.56
N ASP A 64 7.50 -15.28 -0.68
CA ASP A 64 7.50 -14.40 -1.85
C ASP A 64 6.56 -13.22 -1.60
N PRO A 65 6.99 -11.96 -1.87
CA PRO A 65 6.17 -10.78 -1.62
C PRO A 65 4.80 -10.81 -2.32
N VAL A 66 4.72 -11.34 -3.55
CA VAL A 66 3.44 -11.49 -4.24
C VAL A 66 2.55 -12.49 -3.50
N VAL A 67 3.11 -13.62 -3.03
CA VAL A 67 2.34 -14.61 -2.26
C VAL A 67 1.81 -14.01 -0.96
N LYS A 68 2.54 -13.09 -0.32
CA LYS A 68 2.04 -12.35 0.86
C LYS A 68 0.75 -11.59 0.56
N THR A 69 0.62 -11.01 -0.61
CA THR A 69 -0.60 -10.28 -1.01
C THR A 69 -1.78 -11.22 -1.28
N LEU A 70 -1.51 -12.50 -1.52
CA LEU A 70 -2.49 -13.53 -1.81
C LEU A 70 -2.86 -14.36 -0.58
N LEU A 71 -2.18 -14.18 0.56
CA LEU A 71 -2.46 -14.98 1.76
C LEU A 71 -3.95 -14.90 2.11
N PRO A 72 -4.59 -16.05 2.33
CA PRO A 72 -5.97 -16.07 2.82
C PRO A 72 -6.06 -15.30 4.13
N PRO A 73 -7.13 -14.57 4.42
CA PRO A 73 -7.26 -13.75 5.64
C PRO A 73 -7.23 -14.58 6.93
N THR A 74 -7.33 -15.90 6.82
CA THR A 74 -7.21 -16.85 7.94
C THR A 74 -5.79 -17.39 8.12
N TRP A 75 -4.83 -16.97 7.28
CA TRP A 75 -3.44 -17.41 7.37
C TRP A 75 -2.54 -16.22 7.70
N LEU A 76 -1.72 -16.37 8.73
CA LEU A 76 -0.73 -15.36 9.10
C LEU A 76 0.56 -15.50 8.29
N ASN A 77 0.84 -16.70 7.81
CA ASN A 77 2.00 -17.05 6.97
C ASN A 77 1.60 -18.13 5.97
N ALA A 78 2.37 -18.29 4.91
CA ALA A 78 2.28 -19.46 4.05
C ALA A 78 2.56 -20.75 4.85
N ARG A 79 2.20 -21.90 4.32
CA ARG A 79 2.37 -23.18 5.01
C ARG A 79 3.44 -24.02 4.31
N ARG A 80 4.49 -24.40 5.06
CA ARG A 80 5.57 -25.28 4.55
C ARG A 80 6.12 -24.73 3.23
N GLN A 81 6.13 -25.57 2.20
CA GLN A 81 6.37 -25.16 0.83
C GLN A 81 5.03 -25.03 0.11
N THR A 82 4.72 -23.82 -0.32
CA THR A 82 3.52 -23.47 -1.06
C THR A 82 3.92 -23.14 -2.50
N ILE A 83 3.27 -23.80 -3.46
CA ILE A 83 3.44 -23.52 -4.88
C ILE A 83 2.07 -23.17 -5.45
N LEU A 84 1.95 -21.96 -5.98
CA LEU A 84 0.75 -21.49 -6.67
C LEU A 84 1.05 -21.40 -8.17
N VAL A 85 0.09 -21.75 -8.99
CA VAL A 85 0.18 -21.68 -10.44
C VAL A 85 -1.06 -21.01 -11.02
N PHE A 86 -0.84 -20.06 -11.89
CA PHE A 86 -1.89 -19.35 -12.64
C PHE A 86 -1.64 -19.59 -14.12
N SER A 87 -2.59 -20.16 -14.81
CA SER A 87 -2.43 -20.53 -16.22
C SER A 87 -3.57 -19.96 -17.07
N LYS A 88 -3.23 -19.39 -18.22
CA LYS A 88 -4.22 -18.99 -19.23
C LYS A 88 -5.00 -20.20 -19.73
N ASN A 89 -6.29 -20.02 -19.95
CA ASN A 89 -7.13 -21.04 -20.53
C ASN A 89 -6.94 -21.07 -22.06
N LYS A 90 -6.58 -22.22 -22.63
CA LYS A 90 -6.33 -22.32 -24.08
C LYS A 90 -7.58 -22.09 -24.95
N ASN A 91 -8.78 -22.41 -24.44
CA ASN A 91 -10.03 -22.44 -25.20
C ASN A 91 -11.15 -21.59 -24.57
N ALA A 92 -10.84 -20.77 -23.60
CA ALA A 92 -11.79 -19.90 -22.89
C ALA A 92 -11.08 -18.66 -22.38
N GLU A 93 -11.81 -17.58 -22.17
CA GLU A 93 -11.29 -16.40 -21.49
C GLU A 93 -10.94 -16.70 -20.02
N GLY A 94 -10.02 -15.91 -19.47
CA GLY A 94 -9.61 -15.96 -18.08
C GLY A 94 -8.49 -16.94 -17.79
N ILE A 95 -8.27 -17.19 -16.51
CA ILE A 95 -7.19 -18.01 -15.99
C ILE A 95 -7.71 -19.16 -15.14
N THR A 96 -6.89 -20.17 -14.97
CA THR A 96 -7.07 -21.23 -13.97
C THR A 96 -6.04 -21.04 -12.88
N SER A 97 -6.50 -20.88 -11.63
CA SER A 97 -5.68 -20.83 -10.43
C SER A 97 -5.62 -22.20 -9.77
N ALA A 98 -4.45 -22.66 -9.39
CA ALA A 98 -4.27 -23.94 -8.70
C ALA A 98 -3.10 -23.88 -7.70
N ALA A 99 -3.18 -24.69 -6.65
CA ALA A 99 -2.13 -24.87 -5.67
C ALA A 99 -1.58 -26.29 -5.73
N ILE A 100 -0.28 -26.42 -5.93
CA ILE A 100 0.43 -27.69 -5.81
C ILE A 100 0.78 -27.88 -4.33
N THR A 101 -0.22 -28.11 -3.52
CA THR A 101 -0.16 -28.23 -2.06
C THR A 101 -1.09 -29.33 -1.58
N ARG A 102 -0.98 -29.79 -0.34
CA ARG A 102 -1.86 -30.83 0.23
C ARG A 102 -3.26 -30.36 0.56
N TYR A 103 -3.48 -29.06 0.61
CA TYR A 103 -4.76 -28.42 0.94
C TYR A 103 -4.92 -27.14 0.15
N PRO A 104 -6.16 -26.69 -0.07
CA PRO A 104 -6.39 -25.48 -0.85
C PRO A 104 -5.73 -24.27 -0.18
N PHE A 105 -5.32 -23.32 -1.00
CA PHE A 105 -4.81 -22.02 -0.53
C PHE A 105 -6.02 -21.08 -0.33
N GLY A 106 -6.55 -21.10 0.88
CA GLY A 106 -7.79 -20.42 1.21
C GLY A 106 -9.01 -21.01 0.49
N LYS A 107 -9.93 -20.13 0.14
CA LYS A 107 -11.17 -20.50 -0.57
C LYS A 107 -11.06 -20.38 -2.09
N LEU A 108 -10.08 -19.59 -2.57
CA LEU A 108 -10.03 -19.15 -3.96
C LEU A 108 -9.15 -20.03 -4.85
N ILE A 109 -8.12 -20.66 -4.29
CA ILE A 109 -7.15 -21.43 -5.07
C ILE A 109 -7.19 -22.90 -4.63
N PRO A 110 -7.82 -23.78 -5.43
CA PRO A 110 -7.97 -25.19 -5.09
C PRO A 110 -6.63 -25.93 -5.12
N SER A 111 -6.47 -26.92 -4.23
CA SER A 111 -5.38 -27.87 -4.29
C SER A 111 -5.62 -28.87 -5.42
N ILE A 112 -4.57 -29.16 -6.17
CA ILE A 112 -4.62 -30.16 -7.25
C ILE A 112 -3.57 -31.28 -7.06
N TRP A 113 -2.78 -31.24 -5.98
CA TRP A 113 -1.77 -32.24 -5.71
C TRP A 113 -2.27 -33.36 -4.79
N ASP A 114 -2.31 -34.56 -5.34
CA ASP A 114 -2.56 -35.79 -4.60
C ASP A 114 -1.23 -36.49 -4.31
N LYS A 115 -0.74 -36.37 -3.08
CA LYS A 115 0.54 -36.92 -2.64
C LYS A 115 0.58 -38.47 -2.77
N GLU A 116 -0.54 -39.14 -2.65
CA GLU A 116 -0.61 -40.60 -2.72
C GLU A 116 -0.41 -41.09 -4.17
N LYS A 117 -0.80 -40.26 -5.15
CA LYS A 117 -0.57 -40.55 -6.58
C LYS A 117 0.79 -40.06 -7.06
N GLN A 118 1.23 -38.89 -6.60
CA GLN A 118 2.51 -38.29 -6.94
C GLN A 118 3.23 -37.83 -5.66
N PRO A 119 4.15 -38.64 -5.11
CA PRO A 119 4.81 -38.31 -3.84
C PRO A 119 5.68 -37.03 -3.88
N SER A 120 6.20 -36.67 -5.06
CA SER A 120 7.04 -35.49 -5.25
C SER A 120 6.20 -34.28 -5.64
N GLN A 121 6.19 -33.24 -4.79
CA GLN A 121 5.55 -31.96 -5.09
C GLN A 121 6.17 -31.28 -6.33
N TRP A 122 7.46 -31.39 -6.48
CA TRP A 122 8.19 -30.84 -7.63
C TRP A 122 7.82 -31.53 -8.93
N GLN A 123 7.71 -32.87 -8.90
CA GLN A 123 7.27 -33.60 -10.08
C GLN A 123 5.80 -33.28 -10.42
N ALA A 124 4.94 -33.12 -9.42
CA ALA A 124 3.55 -32.69 -9.64
C ALA A 124 3.46 -31.31 -10.31
N LEU A 125 4.36 -30.37 -9.93
CA LEU A 125 4.49 -29.08 -10.61
C LEU A 125 4.94 -29.24 -12.05
N ALA A 126 5.98 -30.06 -12.32
CA ALA A 126 6.47 -30.30 -13.68
C ALA A 126 5.36 -30.94 -14.56
N ASP A 127 4.67 -31.96 -14.04
CA ASP A 127 3.56 -32.62 -14.73
C ASP A 127 2.42 -31.63 -15.07
N TYR A 128 2.10 -30.72 -14.15
CA TYR A 128 1.12 -29.66 -14.40
C TYR A 128 1.56 -28.70 -15.50
N ILE A 129 2.82 -28.21 -15.45
CA ILE A 129 3.39 -27.33 -16.47
C ILE A 129 3.33 -28.00 -17.85
N ILE A 130 3.74 -29.26 -17.93
CA ILE A 130 3.71 -30.05 -19.17
C ILE A 130 2.27 -30.18 -19.69
N SER A 131 1.30 -30.44 -18.82
CA SER A 131 -0.10 -30.59 -19.21
C SER A 131 -0.70 -29.31 -19.79
N LYS A 132 -0.24 -28.14 -19.35
CA LYS A 132 -0.66 -26.82 -19.85
C LYS A 132 0.07 -26.43 -21.13
N ASP A 133 1.28 -26.96 -21.33
CA ASP A 133 2.16 -26.67 -22.48
C ASP A 133 2.23 -25.16 -22.79
N PRO A 134 2.69 -24.32 -21.83
CA PRO A 134 2.81 -22.88 -22.03
C PRO A 134 3.96 -22.54 -23.00
N LYS A 135 3.85 -21.35 -23.63
CA LYS A 135 4.99 -20.80 -24.39
C LYS A 135 5.96 -20.09 -23.45
N ASN A 136 5.44 -19.35 -22.46
CA ASN A 136 6.23 -18.62 -21.47
C ASN A 136 5.79 -19.02 -20.04
N ILE A 137 6.77 -19.37 -19.21
CA ILE A 137 6.62 -19.71 -17.80
C ILE A 137 7.23 -18.57 -16.98
N GLY A 138 6.39 -17.73 -16.39
CA GLY A 138 6.84 -16.63 -15.55
C GLY A 138 7.20 -17.09 -14.15
N ILE A 139 8.35 -16.62 -13.64
CA ILE A 139 8.80 -16.80 -12.25
C ILE A 139 9.22 -15.46 -11.66
N ASN A 140 9.08 -15.28 -10.35
CA ASN A 140 9.41 -14.03 -9.69
C ASN A 140 10.91 -13.88 -9.47
N THR A 141 11.59 -13.34 -10.47
CA THR A 141 12.99 -12.93 -10.41
C THR A 141 13.14 -11.53 -10.96
N SER A 142 13.89 -10.69 -10.28
CA SER A 142 14.15 -9.30 -10.66
C SER A 142 15.56 -8.88 -10.28
N LYS A 143 16.15 -7.98 -11.06
CA LYS A 143 17.42 -7.32 -10.74
C LYS A 143 17.22 -5.96 -10.05
N SER A 144 16.03 -5.40 -10.16
CA SER A 144 15.75 -4.00 -9.77
C SER A 144 14.72 -3.89 -8.64
N PHE A 145 13.74 -4.78 -8.59
CA PHE A 145 12.61 -4.69 -7.67
C PHE A 145 12.59 -5.89 -6.72
N ALA A 146 13.00 -5.69 -5.47
CA ALA A 146 13.03 -6.74 -4.45
C ALA A 146 11.65 -7.42 -4.25
N LEU A 147 10.55 -6.66 -4.38
CA LEU A 147 9.19 -7.20 -4.27
C LEU A 147 8.77 -8.08 -5.44
N ALA A 148 9.52 -8.07 -6.55
CA ALA A 148 9.33 -8.95 -7.70
C ALA A 148 10.41 -10.05 -7.79
N ASP A 149 11.30 -10.17 -6.79
CA ASP A 149 12.40 -11.14 -6.73
C ASP A 149 12.20 -12.13 -5.56
N GLY A 150 11.01 -12.69 -5.47
CA GLY A 150 10.62 -13.54 -4.34
C GLY A 150 11.05 -15.01 -4.45
N LEU A 151 11.48 -15.48 -5.62
CA LEU A 151 11.89 -16.86 -5.82
C LEU A 151 13.32 -17.10 -5.30
N VAL A 152 13.44 -17.84 -4.20
CA VAL A 152 14.76 -18.17 -3.64
C VAL A 152 15.54 -19.12 -4.54
N LYS A 153 16.87 -18.96 -4.57
CA LYS A 153 17.79 -19.72 -5.41
C LYS A 153 17.59 -21.24 -5.32
N THR A 154 17.38 -21.77 -4.12
CA THR A 154 17.19 -23.21 -3.90
C THR A 154 15.92 -23.74 -4.58
N ASP A 155 14.84 -22.95 -4.58
CA ASP A 155 13.58 -23.34 -5.22
C ASP A 155 13.65 -23.15 -6.74
N TYR A 156 14.39 -22.15 -7.21
CA TYR A 156 14.74 -22.04 -8.62
C TYR A 156 15.49 -23.27 -9.13
N ASP A 157 16.53 -23.71 -8.41
CA ASP A 157 17.32 -24.89 -8.79
C ASP A 157 16.46 -26.15 -8.80
N ALA A 158 15.60 -26.32 -7.80
CA ALA A 158 14.68 -27.46 -7.73
C ALA A 158 13.68 -27.46 -8.90
N LEU A 159 13.13 -26.30 -9.26
CA LEU A 159 12.27 -26.15 -10.44
C LEU A 159 13.02 -26.54 -11.72
N MET A 160 14.20 -25.97 -11.93
CA MET A 160 15.01 -26.24 -13.13
C MET A 160 15.48 -27.69 -13.19
N HIS A 161 15.66 -28.35 -12.04
CA HIS A 161 16.03 -29.77 -12.01
C HIS A 161 14.91 -30.70 -12.52
N VAL A 162 13.65 -30.41 -12.16
CA VAL A 162 12.50 -31.28 -12.51
C VAL A 162 11.92 -31.00 -13.89
N LEU A 163 12.13 -29.80 -14.45
CA LEU A 163 11.62 -29.45 -15.77
C LEU A 163 12.39 -30.19 -16.90
N PRO A 164 11.67 -30.75 -17.89
CA PRO A 164 12.29 -31.21 -19.12
C PRO A 164 13.00 -30.06 -19.85
N GLU A 165 14.05 -30.36 -20.59
CA GLU A 165 14.88 -29.35 -21.28
C GLU A 165 14.06 -28.43 -22.20
N ALA A 166 13.05 -28.97 -22.88
CA ALA A 166 12.14 -28.21 -23.74
C ALA A 166 11.31 -27.12 -22.99
N TYR A 167 11.16 -27.23 -21.68
CA TYR A 167 10.44 -26.25 -20.86
C TYR A 167 11.38 -25.31 -20.11
N LYS A 168 12.63 -25.70 -19.86
CA LYS A 168 13.61 -24.82 -19.20
C LYS A 168 13.85 -23.53 -20.00
N SER A 169 13.90 -23.64 -21.33
CA SER A 169 14.07 -22.48 -22.22
C SER A 169 12.87 -21.55 -22.29
N LYS A 170 11.71 -21.99 -21.77
CA LYS A 170 10.48 -21.18 -21.71
C LYS A 170 10.34 -20.40 -20.39
N VAL A 171 11.25 -20.64 -19.41
CA VAL A 171 11.23 -19.94 -18.13
C VAL A 171 11.77 -18.52 -18.31
N VAL A 172 10.97 -17.54 -17.91
CA VAL A 172 11.26 -16.11 -18.04
C VAL A 172 10.96 -15.38 -16.74
N SER A 173 11.58 -14.22 -16.55
CA SER A 173 11.21 -13.34 -15.43
C SER A 173 9.79 -12.82 -15.59
N ALA A 174 9.01 -12.88 -14.51
CA ALA A 174 7.69 -12.27 -14.39
C ALA A 174 7.75 -10.91 -13.70
N GLU A 175 8.89 -10.21 -13.72
CA GLU A 175 9.09 -8.93 -13.03
C GLU A 175 7.97 -7.95 -13.27
N GLN A 176 7.63 -7.67 -14.54
CA GLN A 176 6.61 -6.68 -14.89
C GLN A 176 5.19 -7.15 -14.49
N LEU A 177 4.91 -8.44 -14.56
CA LEU A 177 3.66 -9.02 -14.07
C LEU A 177 3.55 -8.88 -12.54
N ALA A 178 4.61 -9.17 -11.80
CA ALA A 178 4.64 -9.03 -10.35
C ALA A 178 4.50 -7.57 -9.90
N ILE A 179 5.21 -6.64 -10.59
CA ILE A 179 5.07 -5.19 -10.36
C ILE A 179 3.63 -4.75 -10.63
N GLY A 180 3.08 -5.07 -11.80
CA GLY A 180 1.70 -4.73 -12.16
C GLY A 180 0.69 -5.28 -11.14
N TRP A 181 0.89 -6.51 -10.65
CA TRP A 181 0.07 -7.08 -9.60
C TRP A 181 0.15 -6.28 -8.29
N ILE A 182 1.32 -5.82 -7.90
CA ILE A 182 1.53 -5.10 -6.63
C ILE A 182 1.10 -3.63 -6.73
N GLU A 183 1.37 -2.93 -7.85
CA GLU A 183 1.09 -1.50 -7.99
C GLU A 183 -0.35 -1.17 -8.40
N SER A 184 -1.05 -2.07 -9.12
CA SER A 184 -2.41 -1.79 -9.58
C SER A 184 -3.44 -1.88 -8.46
N ARG A 185 -4.42 -0.96 -8.49
CA ARG A 185 -5.61 -0.99 -7.63
C ARG A 185 -6.84 -1.28 -8.47
N THR A 186 -7.74 -2.13 -7.95
CA THR A 186 -9.07 -2.31 -8.54
C THR A 186 -10.00 -1.17 -8.10
N GLU A 187 -11.13 -0.99 -8.79
CA GLU A 187 -12.13 0.02 -8.39
C GLU A 187 -12.58 -0.20 -6.94
N ARG A 188 -12.79 -1.46 -6.56
CA ARG A 188 -13.17 -1.80 -5.20
C ARG A 188 -12.11 -1.44 -4.15
N GLU A 189 -10.82 -1.60 -4.46
CA GLU A 189 -9.75 -1.15 -3.58
C GLU A 189 -9.75 0.38 -3.46
N MET A 190 -10.02 1.10 -4.56
CA MET A 190 -10.09 2.56 -4.54
C MET A 190 -11.27 3.08 -3.70
N GLU A 191 -12.42 2.43 -3.75
CA GLU A 191 -13.56 2.74 -2.86
C GLU A 191 -13.17 2.64 -1.38
N LEU A 192 -12.38 1.64 -1.01
CA LEU A 192 -11.92 1.45 0.37
C LEU A 192 -10.91 2.51 0.81
N TYR A 193 -10.12 3.08 -0.11
CA TYR A 193 -9.15 4.12 0.22
C TYR A 193 -9.78 5.38 0.79
N GLU A 194 -10.98 5.75 0.39
CA GLU A 194 -11.70 6.89 0.97
C GLU A 194 -11.88 6.72 2.48
N ASP A 195 -12.31 5.52 2.92
CA ASP A 195 -12.46 5.20 4.33
C ASP A 195 -11.11 5.13 5.06
N LEU A 196 -10.09 4.50 4.45
CA LEU A 196 -8.76 4.38 5.05
C LEU A 196 -8.14 5.75 5.30
N VAL A 197 -8.17 6.62 4.30
CA VAL A 197 -7.63 7.98 4.39
C VAL A 197 -8.40 8.79 5.44
N ALA A 198 -9.72 8.70 5.46
CA ALA A 198 -10.53 9.40 6.45
C ALA A 198 -10.24 8.93 7.89
N ILE A 199 -10.05 7.62 8.13
CA ILE A 199 -9.62 7.08 9.44
C ILE A 199 -8.24 7.65 9.81
N THR A 200 -7.29 7.67 8.88
CA THR A 200 -5.94 8.18 9.10
C THR A 200 -5.98 9.65 9.51
N HIS A 201 -6.69 10.49 8.76
CA HIS A 201 -6.85 11.92 9.09
C HIS A 201 -7.56 12.15 10.42
N GLN A 202 -8.55 11.34 10.80
CA GLN A 202 -9.21 11.44 12.10
C GLN A 202 -8.23 11.14 13.26
N ILE A 203 -7.34 10.16 13.10
CA ILE A 203 -6.32 9.85 14.09
C ILE A 203 -5.32 11.01 14.20
N ILE A 204 -4.85 11.57 13.08
CA ILE A 204 -3.93 12.72 13.08
C ILE A 204 -4.61 13.94 13.72
N ALA A 205 -5.87 14.22 13.39
CA ALA A 205 -6.61 15.34 13.97
C ALA A 205 -6.79 15.20 15.50
N GLU A 206 -6.98 13.99 16.00
CA GLU A 206 -7.03 13.74 17.44
C GLU A 206 -5.62 13.89 18.07
N ALA A 207 -4.56 13.40 17.42
CA ALA A 207 -3.18 13.56 17.86
C ALA A 207 -2.78 15.04 17.99
N PHE A 208 -3.23 15.88 17.06
CA PHE A 208 -2.94 17.32 17.04
C PHE A 208 -3.94 18.16 17.87
N SER A 209 -4.75 17.53 18.69
CA SER A 209 -5.70 18.23 19.55
C SER A 209 -5.18 18.41 20.98
N SER A 210 -5.84 19.28 21.75
CA SER A 210 -5.59 19.46 23.19
C SER A 210 -5.90 18.22 24.06
N LYS A 211 -6.43 17.15 23.48
CA LYS A 211 -6.56 15.86 24.17
C LYS A 211 -5.23 15.12 24.30
N VAL A 212 -4.29 15.40 23.40
CA VAL A 212 -2.99 14.73 23.31
C VAL A 212 -1.86 15.71 23.61
N ILE A 213 -1.90 16.92 23.04
CA ILE A 213 -0.84 17.91 23.18
C ILE A 213 -1.18 18.94 24.26
N THR A 214 -0.38 18.99 25.31
CA THR A 214 -0.31 20.09 26.27
C THR A 214 0.97 20.89 25.97
N PRO A 215 0.87 22.08 25.33
CA PRO A 215 2.04 22.87 24.96
C PRO A 215 2.89 23.20 26.19
N GLY A 216 4.21 23.01 26.08
CA GLY A 216 5.16 23.18 27.17
C GLY A 216 5.44 21.92 27.99
N GLU A 217 4.66 20.84 27.77
CA GLU A 217 4.80 19.57 28.51
C GLU A 217 4.98 18.37 27.56
N THR A 218 4.10 18.25 26.54
CA THR A 218 4.10 17.11 25.61
C THR A 218 5.30 17.18 24.67
N THR A 219 6.00 16.06 24.54
CA THR A 219 7.09 15.90 23.57
C THR A 219 6.58 15.36 22.22
N THR A 220 7.37 15.51 21.18
CA THR A 220 7.10 14.90 19.87
C THR A 220 7.05 13.38 19.98
N ASP A 221 7.90 12.78 20.81
CA ASP A 221 7.94 11.33 21.06
C ASP A 221 6.64 10.84 21.76
N ASP A 222 6.10 11.61 22.71
CA ASP A 222 4.81 11.28 23.34
C ASP A 222 3.69 11.18 22.30
N VAL A 223 3.67 12.09 21.31
CA VAL A 223 2.67 12.05 20.22
C VAL A 223 2.88 10.85 19.31
N VAL A 224 4.13 10.51 18.97
CA VAL A 224 4.47 9.32 18.18
C VAL A 224 3.97 8.05 18.85
N TRP A 225 4.24 7.88 20.14
CA TRP A 225 3.77 6.70 20.87
C TRP A 225 2.26 6.70 21.04
N TRP A 226 1.64 7.85 21.25
CA TRP A 226 0.18 7.95 21.27
C TRP A 226 -0.45 7.48 19.95
N LEU A 227 0.12 7.88 18.79
CA LEU A 227 -0.32 7.42 17.47
C LEU A 227 -0.27 5.88 17.38
N ARG A 228 0.83 5.27 17.83
CA ARG A 228 1.00 3.82 17.84
C ARG A 228 -0.04 3.12 18.72
N GLU A 229 -0.25 3.61 19.93
CA GLU A 229 -1.26 3.09 20.88
C GLU A 229 -2.68 3.26 20.32
N LYS A 230 -2.97 4.41 19.70
CA LYS A 230 -4.27 4.68 19.09
C LYS A 230 -4.60 3.68 17.98
N VAL A 231 -3.66 3.41 17.08
CA VAL A 231 -3.80 2.41 16.01
C VAL A 231 -4.15 1.05 16.59
N LEU A 232 -3.38 0.58 17.57
CA LEU A 232 -3.63 -0.70 18.24
C LEU A 232 -5.00 -0.74 18.94
N SER A 233 -5.40 0.36 19.60
CA SER A 233 -6.69 0.45 20.30
C SER A 233 -7.89 0.34 19.35
N LEU A 234 -7.72 0.72 18.08
CA LEU A 234 -8.70 0.56 17.02
C LEU A 234 -8.63 -0.82 16.33
N GLY A 235 -7.68 -1.67 16.76
CA GLY A 235 -7.42 -2.96 16.12
C GLY A 235 -6.87 -2.82 14.70
N LEU A 236 -6.13 -1.76 14.43
CA LEU A 236 -5.40 -1.50 13.20
C LEU A 236 -3.92 -1.78 13.38
N ASP A 237 -3.17 -1.78 12.30
CA ASP A 237 -1.71 -1.84 12.28
C ASP A 237 -1.13 -0.59 11.60
N THR A 238 0.18 -0.40 11.73
CA THR A 238 0.95 0.58 10.95
C THR A 238 2.11 -0.12 10.27
N TRP A 239 2.55 0.39 9.12
CA TRP A 239 3.61 -0.22 8.34
C TRP A 239 4.98 0.47 8.55
N PHE A 240 5.00 1.62 9.23
CA PHE A 240 6.22 2.31 9.65
C PHE A 240 6.01 2.97 11.01
N HIS A 241 7.11 3.32 11.67
CA HIS A 241 7.06 4.09 12.91
C HIS A 241 6.80 5.55 12.56
N PRO A 242 5.72 6.18 13.06
CA PRO A 242 5.39 7.56 12.72
C PRO A 242 6.53 8.52 13.09
N THR A 243 6.58 9.64 12.42
CA THR A 243 7.41 10.77 12.85
C THR A 243 6.57 11.98 13.22
N VAL A 244 7.00 12.70 14.23
CA VAL A 244 6.45 14.01 14.62
C VAL A 244 7.60 14.96 14.86
N ASP A 245 7.60 16.06 14.11
CA ASP A 245 8.68 17.04 14.14
C ASP A 245 8.13 18.44 14.39
N VAL A 246 8.99 19.31 14.95
CA VAL A 246 8.65 20.69 15.27
C VAL A 246 9.54 21.65 14.49
N GLN A 247 8.93 22.61 13.80
CA GLN A 247 9.59 23.79 13.28
C GLN A 247 9.23 24.99 14.16
N ARG A 248 10.24 25.69 14.65
CA ARG A 248 10.08 26.84 15.55
C ARG A 248 10.51 28.13 14.87
N ALA A 249 9.72 29.20 15.07
CA ALA A 249 10.05 30.51 14.55
C ALA A 249 11.45 30.97 15.01
N ASN A 250 12.18 31.60 14.09
CA ASN A 250 13.57 32.06 14.27
C ASN A 250 14.64 30.96 14.33
N ASP A 251 14.27 29.71 14.07
CA ASP A 251 15.26 28.68 13.77
C ASP A 251 15.62 28.76 12.29
N SER A 252 16.90 29.02 11.98
CA SER A 252 17.38 29.11 10.61
C SER A 252 17.74 27.77 9.98
N ASP A 253 17.77 26.73 10.79
CA ASP A 253 18.16 25.40 10.33
C ASP A 253 16.98 24.80 9.55
N LEU A 254 17.18 24.65 8.24
CA LEU A 254 16.31 23.81 7.42
C LEU A 254 16.67 22.36 7.71
N TYR A 255 15.75 21.64 8.34
CA TYR A 255 15.96 20.21 8.58
C TYR A 255 15.90 19.46 7.27
N ALA A 256 16.88 18.61 7.02
CA ALA A 256 16.78 17.61 5.97
C ALA A 256 15.65 16.64 6.34
N PHE A 257 15.03 16.01 5.34
CA PHE A 257 13.87 15.11 5.48
C PHE A 257 14.09 14.02 6.55
N ASP A 258 15.32 13.58 6.76
CA ASP A 258 15.71 12.53 7.70
C ASP A 258 16.36 13.04 9.00
N SER A 259 16.48 14.36 9.16
CA SER A 259 17.09 14.94 10.37
C SER A 259 16.02 15.13 11.45
N LYS A 260 16.34 14.64 12.65
CA LYS A 260 15.48 14.91 13.81
C LYS A 260 15.50 16.39 14.16
N SER A 261 14.32 16.93 14.47
CA SER A 261 14.22 18.24 15.10
C SER A 261 15.08 18.29 16.36
N LYS A 262 15.74 19.42 16.61
CA LYS A 262 16.45 19.67 17.87
C LYS A 262 15.49 20.03 19.02
N PHE A 263 14.20 20.16 18.76
CA PHE A 263 13.17 20.50 19.73
C PHE A 263 12.29 19.29 20.00
N ASP A 264 12.26 18.84 21.25
CA ASP A 264 11.46 17.71 21.65
C ASP A 264 10.12 18.15 22.25
N ILE A 265 10.10 19.23 23.06
CA ILE A 265 8.89 19.74 23.72
C ILE A 265 8.16 20.71 22.80
N ILE A 266 6.91 20.41 22.51
CA ILE A 266 6.02 21.23 21.68
C ILE A 266 5.62 22.49 22.44
N GLN A 267 5.80 23.68 21.83
CA GLN A 267 5.55 24.97 22.45
C GLN A 267 4.50 25.79 21.68
N PRO A 268 3.81 26.74 22.32
CA PRO A 268 2.99 27.70 21.59
C PRO A 268 3.80 28.46 20.53
N GLY A 269 3.32 28.46 19.31
CA GLY A 269 3.98 29.09 18.15
C GLY A 269 4.79 28.12 17.29
N ASP A 270 4.87 26.86 17.65
CA ASP A 270 5.48 25.82 16.83
C ASP A 270 4.58 25.40 15.67
N LEU A 271 5.18 25.05 14.55
CA LEU A 271 4.57 24.29 13.49
C LEU A 271 4.95 22.81 13.67
N VAL A 272 3.97 21.97 13.92
CA VAL A 272 4.15 20.53 14.10
C VAL A 272 3.84 19.83 12.79
N HIS A 273 4.73 18.95 12.36
CA HIS A 273 4.56 18.05 11.23
C HIS A 273 4.38 16.63 11.72
N CYS A 274 3.52 15.87 11.08
CA CYS A 274 3.33 14.43 11.31
C CYS A 274 3.41 13.69 10.00
N ASP A 275 4.17 12.58 9.99
CA ASP A 275 4.14 11.57 8.95
C ASP A 275 3.63 10.28 9.55
N PHE A 276 2.46 9.82 9.08
CA PHE A 276 1.71 8.74 9.69
C PHE A 276 0.87 7.95 8.69
N GLY A 277 0.87 6.64 8.84
CA GLY A 277 0.07 5.73 8.04
C GLY A 277 -0.47 4.53 8.81
N ILE A 278 -1.57 3.99 8.34
CA ILE A 278 -2.20 2.78 8.88
C ILE A 278 -2.22 1.66 7.85
N SER A 279 -2.31 0.43 8.35
CA SER A 279 -2.59 -0.77 7.56
C SER A 279 -3.98 -1.28 7.89
N TYR A 280 -4.84 -1.38 6.87
CA TYR A 280 -6.21 -1.86 7.01
C TYR A 280 -6.66 -2.55 5.72
N LEU A 281 -7.32 -3.71 5.82
CA LEU A 281 -7.83 -4.49 4.68
C LEU A 281 -6.74 -4.84 3.63
N SER A 282 -5.51 -5.09 4.08
CA SER A 282 -4.34 -5.31 3.24
C SER A 282 -3.92 -4.11 2.38
N LEU A 283 -4.32 -2.92 2.76
CA LEU A 283 -3.93 -1.66 2.14
C LEU A 283 -3.28 -0.74 3.18
N ASN A 284 -2.37 0.10 2.74
CA ASN A 284 -1.68 1.07 3.58
C ASN A 284 -2.07 2.50 3.21
N THR A 285 -2.04 3.40 4.18
CA THR A 285 -2.04 4.85 3.96
C THR A 285 -0.69 5.45 4.31
N ASP A 286 -0.43 6.64 3.79
CA ASP A 286 0.76 7.44 4.03
C ASP A 286 0.32 8.90 3.95
N CYS A 287 0.15 9.55 5.09
CA CYS A 287 -0.42 10.88 5.18
C CYS A 287 0.49 11.79 6.00
N GLN A 288 0.77 12.98 5.44
CA GLN A 288 1.54 14.00 6.12
C GLN A 288 0.67 15.23 6.35
N GLU A 289 0.65 15.69 7.60
CA GLU A 289 -0.17 16.83 8.02
C GLU A 289 0.64 17.82 8.87
N LEU A 290 0.20 19.06 8.84
CA LEU A 290 0.78 20.17 9.57
C LEU A 290 -0.23 20.77 10.53
N ALA A 291 0.20 21.12 11.74
CA ALA A 291 -0.60 21.88 12.70
C ALA A 291 0.21 23.00 13.33
N TYR A 292 -0.41 24.15 13.51
CA TYR A 292 0.19 25.27 14.24
C TYR A 292 -0.32 25.28 15.68
N VAL A 293 0.59 25.34 16.62
CA VAL A 293 0.25 25.45 18.05
C VAL A 293 -0.02 26.90 18.40
N LEU A 294 -1.29 27.25 18.61
CA LEU A 294 -1.73 28.61 18.87
C LEU A 294 -1.03 29.20 20.10
N LYS A 295 -0.54 30.45 19.99
CA LYS A 295 -0.08 31.23 21.14
C LYS A 295 -1.26 31.74 21.96
N PRO A 296 -1.05 32.09 23.23
CA PRO A 296 -2.10 32.69 24.05
C PRO A 296 -2.75 33.90 23.35
N GLY A 297 -4.08 33.84 23.18
CA GLY A 297 -4.85 34.89 22.53
C GLY A 297 -5.02 34.77 21.01
N GLU A 298 -4.26 33.89 20.33
CA GLU A 298 -4.49 33.59 18.92
C GLU A 298 -5.72 32.72 18.72
N LYS A 299 -6.41 32.90 17.59
CA LYS A 299 -7.59 32.14 17.22
C LYS A 299 -7.38 31.31 15.94
N GLN A 300 -6.32 31.61 15.20
CA GLN A 300 -5.95 30.97 13.94
C GLN A 300 -4.44 31.03 13.74
N ALA A 301 -3.93 30.20 12.83
CA ALA A 301 -2.55 30.26 12.42
C ALA A 301 -2.22 31.62 11.76
N PRO A 302 -0.97 32.11 11.84
CA PRO A 302 -0.53 33.31 11.14
C PRO A 302 -0.74 33.22 9.61
N ASP A 303 -1.10 34.35 8.98
CA ASP A 303 -1.44 34.40 7.55
C ASP A 303 -0.32 33.84 6.66
N PHE A 304 0.95 34.08 7.01
CA PHE A 304 2.07 33.55 6.21
C PHE A 304 2.12 32.00 6.17
N LEU A 305 1.65 31.32 7.22
CA LEU A 305 1.54 29.85 7.24
C LEU A 305 0.34 29.38 6.41
N VAL A 306 -0.77 30.11 6.48
CA VAL A 306 -1.93 29.83 5.64
C VAL A 306 -1.59 30.00 4.16
N ASP A 307 -0.88 31.06 3.80
CA ASP A 307 -0.39 31.32 2.45
C ASP A 307 0.62 30.23 1.98
N ALA A 308 1.49 29.76 2.89
CA ALA A 308 2.43 28.69 2.57
C ALA A 308 1.71 27.38 2.28
N LEU A 309 0.72 27.02 3.10
CA LEU A 309 -0.14 25.83 2.88
C LEU A 309 -0.88 25.92 1.53
N ALA A 310 -1.47 27.09 1.23
CA ALA A 310 -2.15 27.29 -0.05
C ALA A 310 -1.21 27.08 -1.27
N LYS A 311 0.07 27.48 -1.16
CA LYS A 311 1.08 27.22 -2.19
C LYS A 311 1.44 25.75 -2.27
N GLY A 312 1.55 25.04 -1.15
CA GLY A 312 1.75 23.58 -1.11
C GLY A 312 0.60 22.86 -1.80
N ASN A 313 -0.64 23.17 -1.43
CA ASN A 313 -1.84 22.61 -2.06
C ASN A 313 -1.87 22.89 -3.57
N ARG A 314 -1.44 24.09 -4.01
CA ARG A 314 -1.35 24.39 -5.44
C ARG A 314 -0.36 23.49 -6.16
N VAL A 315 0.78 23.13 -5.54
CA VAL A 315 1.73 22.17 -6.11
C VAL A 315 1.09 20.78 -6.24
N GLN A 316 0.33 20.33 -5.24
CA GLN A 316 -0.41 19.07 -5.30
C GLN A 316 -1.45 19.08 -6.44
N ASP A 317 -2.23 20.16 -6.60
CA ASP A 317 -3.18 20.31 -7.71
C ASP A 317 -2.50 20.23 -9.08
N ILE A 318 -1.37 20.93 -9.24
CA ILE A 318 -0.58 20.87 -10.47
C ILE A 318 -0.12 19.46 -10.77
N PHE A 319 0.38 18.77 -9.74
CA PHE A 319 0.91 17.42 -9.87
C PHE A 319 -0.20 16.44 -10.26
N THR A 320 -1.30 16.40 -9.51
CA THR A 320 -2.42 15.48 -9.76
C THR A 320 -3.09 15.72 -11.11
N ASN A 321 -3.21 16.97 -11.56
CA ASN A 321 -3.77 17.33 -12.86
C ASN A 321 -2.89 16.87 -14.05
N ASN A 322 -1.63 16.58 -13.82
CA ASN A 322 -0.71 16.08 -14.85
C ASN A 322 -0.73 14.55 -15.01
N PHE A 323 -1.42 13.81 -14.13
CA PHE A 323 -1.57 12.36 -14.27
C PHE A 323 -2.44 12.03 -15.49
N LYS A 324 -1.88 11.23 -16.40
CA LYS A 324 -2.59 10.76 -17.61
C LYS A 324 -2.11 9.35 -17.94
N THR A 325 -3.04 8.48 -18.25
CA THR A 325 -2.75 7.12 -18.70
C THR A 325 -1.81 7.13 -19.91
N GLY A 326 -0.81 6.29 -19.91
CA GLY A 326 0.18 6.16 -21.00
C GLY A 326 1.30 7.22 -20.96
N VAL A 327 1.32 8.10 -19.98
CA VAL A 327 2.40 9.09 -19.77
C VAL A 327 3.36 8.58 -18.71
N SER A 328 4.68 8.61 -18.98
CA SER A 328 5.68 8.16 -18.02
C SER A 328 5.80 9.11 -16.81
N GLY A 329 6.20 8.58 -15.65
CA GLY A 329 6.42 9.35 -14.44
C GLY A 329 7.39 10.52 -14.63
N ASN A 330 8.47 10.32 -15.41
CA ASN A 330 9.42 11.40 -15.73
C ASN A 330 8.76 12.58 -16.47
N VAL A 331 7.82 12.32 -17.38
CA VAL A 331 7.10 13.38 -18.11
C VAL A 331 6.11 14.08 -17.20
N ILE A 332 5.42 13.36 -16.33
CA ILE A 332 4.51 13.93 -15.31
C ILE A 332 5.29 14.86 -14.37
N LEU A 333 6.39 14.38 -13.81
CA LEU A 333 7.26 15.17 -12.93
C LEU A 333 7.75 16.45 -13.62
N LYS A 334 8.35 16.32 -14.81
CA LYS A 334 8.87 17.45 -15.56
C LYS A 334 7.82 18.52 -15.79
N LYS A 335 6.63 18.15 -16.29
CA LYS A 335 5.52 19.09 -16.53
C LYS A 335 5.07 19.78 -15.27
N SER A 336 4.97 19.04 -14.16
CA SER A 336 4.53 19.59 -12.88
C SER A 336 5.52 20.58 -12.29
N LEU A 337 6.83 20.28 -12.37
CA LEU A 337 7.89 21.19 -11.93
C LEU A 337 7.95 22.46 -12.81
N GLU A 338 7.84 22.31 -14.12
CA GLU A 338 7.84 23.44 -15.07
C GLU A 338 6.64 24.36 -14.82
N GLN A 339 5.44 23.80 -14.65
CA GLN A 339 4.23 24.59 -14.38
C GLN A 339 4.32 25.29 -13.02
N GLY A 340 4.73 24.59 -11.94
CA GLY A 340 4.88 25.21 -10.63
C GLY A 340 5.87 26.37 -10.66
N ARG A 341 7.00 26.21 -11.32
CA ARG A 341 8.00 27.29 -11.50
C ARG A 341 7.46 28.47 -12.29
N ALA A 342 6.68 28.20 -13.35
CA ALA A 342 6.04 29.25 -14.15
C ALA A 342 5.00 30.05 -13.34
N GLU A 343 4.37 29.45 -12.33
CA GLU A 343 3.47 30.10 -11.38
C GLU A 343 4.22 30.78 -10.21
N GLY A 344 5.56 30.83 -10.24
CA GLY A 344 6.39 31.45 -9.19
C GLY A 344 6.55 30.60 -7.94
N LEU A 345 6.19 29.33 -7.97
CA LEU A 345 6.40 28.38 -6.90
C LEU A 345 7.80 27.76 -6.95
N ARG A 346 8.23 27.14 -5.88
CA ARG A 346 9.46 26.32 -5.81
C ARG A 346 9.07 24.87 -5.52
N PRO A 347 8.45 24.15 -6.48
CA PRO A 347 7.96 22.82 -6.27
C PRO A 347 9.11 21.84 -6.04
N GLN A 348 8.90 20.92 -5.11
CA GLN A 348 9.68 19.72 -4.91
C GLN A 348 8.69 18.57 -4.77
N ILE A 349 8.83 17.55 -5.61
CA ILE A 349 7.83 16.49 -5.74
C ILE A 349 8.52 15.14 -5.63
N TYR A 350 8.05 14.33 -4.70
CA TYR A 350 8.43 12.94 -4.56
C TYR A 350 7.19 12.08 -4.29
N THR A 351 7.08 10.96 -4.98
CA THR A 351 6.07 9.95 -4.67
C THR A 351 6.62 8.55 -4.89
N HIS A 352 6.08 7.60 -4.19
CA HIS A 352 6.29 6.18 -4.40
C HIS A 352 4.94 5.44 -4.48
N PRO A 353 4.90 4.25 -5.10
CA PRO A 353 3.70 3.43 -5.09
C PRO A 353 3.34 3.02 -3.67
N LEU A 354 2.04 2.92 -3.39
CA LEU A 354 1.47 2.54 -2.11
C LEU A 354 0.37 1.49 -2.34
N GLY A 355 0.27 0.51 -1.46
CA GLY A 355 -0.75 -0.54 -1.54
C GLY A 355 -0.64 -1.52 -0.39
N THR A 356 -0.53 -2.81 -0.67
CA THR A 356 -0.26 -3.84 0.36
C THR A 356 1.12 -3.64 1.01
N PHE A 357 2.06 -3.09 0.28
CA PHE A 357 3.35 -2.63 0.81
C PHE A 357 3.36 -1.11 0.86
N GLY A 358 3.98 -0.53 1.87
CA GLY A 358 4.13 0.91 2.02
C GLY A 358 5.06 1.47 0.95
N HIS A 359 6.36 1.21 1.01
CA HIS A 359 7.28 1.45 -0.11
C HIS A 359 7.13 0.31 -1.11
N SER A 360 6.17 0.44 -2.03
CA SER A 360 5.76 -0.62 -2.94
C SER A 360 6.63 -0.67 -4.21
N ALA A 361 6.52 -1.76 -4.97
CA ALA A 361 7.08 -1.81 -6.33
C ALA A 361 6.19 -1.03 -7.28
N GLY A 362 6.79 -0.42 -8.30
CA GLY A 362 6.10 0.34 -9.33
C GLY A 362 6.77 1.67 -9.63
N THR A 363 6.01 2.61 -10.22
CA THR A 363 6.52 3.90 -10.67
C THR A 363 6.77 4.85 -9.51
N THR A 364 8.02 5.24 -9.29
CA THR A 364 8.41 6.34 -8.41
C THR A 364 8.59 7.62 -9.23
N LEU A 365 8.02 8.75 -8.78
CA LEU A 365 8.17 10.04 -9.42
C LEU A 365 9.09 10.94 -8.60
N GLY A 366 10.22 11.29 -9.18
CA GLY A 366 11.23 12.11 -8.55
C GLY A 366 11.98 11.42 -7.43
N MET A 367 13.06 12.04 -7.07
CA MET A 367 13.76 11.85 -5.80
C MET A 367 13.90 13.25 -5.25
N TRP A 368 13.45 13.48 -4.03
CA TRP A 368 13.38 14.84 -3.47
C TRP A 368 14.74 15.54 -3.38
N ASP A 369 15.83 14.81 -3.32
CA ASP A 369 17.21 15.28 -3.29
C ASP A 369 17.84 15.47 -4.68
N SER A 370 17.14 15.11 -5.75
CA SER A 370 17.66 15.07 -7.13
C SER A 370 16.90 15.99 -8.09
N GLN A 371 16.11 16.95 -7.60
CA GLN A 371 15.25 17.82 -8.43
C GLN A 371 15.83 19.20 -8.69
#